data_62bd6d399be34e1bab72bf46e77fe554
#
_entry.id   62bd6d399be34e1bab72bf46e77fe554
#
_cell.length_a   1.000
_cell.length_b   1.000
_cell.length_c   1.000
_cell.angle_alpha   90.00
_cell.angle_beta   90.00
_cell.angle_gamma   90.00
#
_symmetry.space_group_name_H-M   'P 1'
#
loop_
_entity.id
_entity.type
_entity.pdbx_description
1 polymer ?
#
loop_
_entity_poly.entity_id
_entity_poly.type
_entity_poly.pdbx_seq_one_letter_code
_entity_poly.pdbx_strand_id
1 'polypeptide(L)'
;MDERDDVRPGAALPLADLERAVEGGLAVVGHLLTRGEWVVVDRWRSLPVDARSLYARLFSRKDRMLSVSGLHGTYDEVPDVSLAVDALAEAGFAWTTRRLLPLAWLFPLYDRGELSSACRALGLRRSGSRSALEARLLGEGAPARSILDKSGLRLRHRGLLRRLCRAFLGRHDGDLRALVLHRMGVMRVAEYTPAAGPGPYPDRRTLVAHESARRWAHALERAGQIGEDDLARAILMVESAPDTPPALQRFRARRYGIRVVSKAAESLERAKQPEAAVPLWQTLHDAGAPDVARRLALCLERSGAPARGVAVCVDALTKADPVESLALARTGRRLARKAKRGWRPSPPLRRADRRRLKLASTGTESGRPTWQGLHVEAAVTGCLEAGGRRAVRSENLLWTTLFGMLLRDVVFAPVPGMLPGAMQAGPLDLGRRGFARRRERWLGPALEAVRGDAGVDRLSCAFQDHLGEAIWGVSWTRWTEPELRRICEGLGGPLLARVLEALAHGASRNGLPDLLVLPGERVRLDHLFPGRLPAGPLFVEVKGPGDQLRDGQLVWLHRLLGWGAHAEVWDVEALGESGGTPRQT
;
A
#
# COMPACT_ATOMS: atom_id res chain seq x y z
N MET A 1 1.68 3.46 -15.82
CA MET A 1 1.11 4.75 -16.23
C MET A 1 0.90 5.54 -14.96
N ASP A 2 1.69 6.57 -14.78
CA ASP A 2 1.95 7.22 -13.50
C ASP A 2 1.14 8.53 -13.40
N GLU A 3 -0.12 8.42 -12.98
CA GLU A 3 -1.03 9.56 -12.79
C GLU A 3 -1.03 10.13 -11.35
N ARG A 4 0.08 10.02 -10.61
CA ARG A 4 0.10 10.37 -9.18
C ARG A 4 0.84 11.67 -8.82
N ASP A 5 1.20 12.52 -9.76
CA ASP A 5 2.03 13.70 -9.45
C ASP A 5 1.43 15.08 -9.77
N ASP A 6 0.15 15.18 -10.14
CA ASP A 6 -0.51 16.47 -10.32
C ASP A 6 -1.39 16.84 -9.10
N VAL A 7 -0.73 17.23 -8.02
CA VAL A 7 -1.41 18.01 -6.97
C VAL A 7 -1.63 19.42 -7.51
N ARG A 8 -2.89 19.74 -7.82
CA ARG A 8 -3.31 21.09 -8.22
C ARG A 8 -2.73 22.14 -7.26
N PRO A 9 -2.29 23.31 -7.76
CA PRO A 9 -1.62 24.36 -6.96
C PRO A 9 -2.41 24.91 -5.76
N GLY A 10 -3.70 24.59 -5.64
CA GLY A 10 -4.57 25.08 -4.56
C GLY A 10 -4.51 24.34 -3.21
N ALA A 11 -3.80 23.22 -3.09
CA ALA A 11 -3.74 22.40 -1.87
C ALA A 11 -2.41 22.59 -1.10
N ALA A 12 -1.88 23.80 -1.04
CA ALA A 12 -0.69 24.08 -0.28
C ALA A 12 -0.96 23.94 1.23
N LEU A 13 0.00 23.38 1.96
CA LEU A 13 -0.09 23.08 3.39
C LEU A 13 -0.17 24.38 4.21
N PRO A 14 -1.22 24.63 5.01
CA PRO A 14 -1.26 25.74 5.92
C PRO A 14 -0.23 25.59 7.04
N LEU A 15 0.18 26.72 7.63
CA LEU A 15 1.13 26.74 8.74
C LEU A 15 0.68 25.85 9.90
N ALA A 16 -0.57 25.99 10.34
CA ALA A 16 -1.11 25.24 11.47
C ALA A 16 -1.02 23.71 11.29
N ASP A 17 -1.21 23.21 10.06
CA ASP A 17 -1.08 21.79 9.77
C ASP A 17 0.38 21.33 9.85
N LEU A 18 1.32 22.12 9.36
CA LEU A 18 2.75 21.81 9.49
C LEU A 18 3.22 21.86 10.94
N GLU A 19 2.81 22.86 11.70
CA GLU A 19 3.13 22.98 13.13
C GLU A 19 2.58 21.82 13.93
N ARG A 20 1.31 21.46 13.72
CA ARG A 20 0.69 20.28 14.35
C ARG A 20 1.47 19.01 14.03
N ALA A 21 1.91 18.83 12.78
CA ALA A 21 2.69 17.67 12.38
C ALA A 21 4.11 17.66 12.97
N VAL A 22 4.74 18.81 13.10
CA VAL A 22 6.06 18.96 13.71
C VAL A 22 5.99 18.67 15.21
N GLU A 23 5.08 19.30 15.94
CA GLU A 23 4.93 19.12 17.39
C GLU A 23 4.50 17.67 17.73
N GLY A 24 3.52 17.12 16.99
CA GLY A 24 3.13 15.73 17.16
C GLY A 24 4.26 14.75 16.82
N GLY A 25 5.09 15.08 15.84
CA GLY A 25 6.29 14.28 15.51
C GLY A 25 7.36 14.35 16.58
N LEU A 26 7.54 15.50 17.23
CA LEU A 26 8.44 15.66 18.38
C LEU A 26 7.99 14.80 19.54
N ALA A 27 6.69 14.70 19.82
CA ALA A 27 6.16 13.81 20.86
C ALA A 27 6.54 12.34 20.60
N VAL A 28 6.64 11.91 19.32
CA VAL A 28 6.96 10.52 18.94
C VAL A 28 8.47 10.24 18.89
N VAL A 29 9.28 11.11 18.29
CA VAL A 29 10.71 10.87 18.03
C VAL A 29 11.64 11.95 18.57
N GLY A 30 11.14 12.92 19.32
CA GLY A 30 11.93 14.03 19.87
C GLY A 30 13.10 13.55 20.73
N HIS A 31 12.91 12.50 21.51
CA HIS A 31 13.94 11.86 22.34
C HIS A 31 15.11 11.26 21.52
N LEU A 32 14.95 11.09 20.22
CA LEU A 32 15.96 10.58 19.29
C LEU A 32 16.71 11.69 18.54
N LEU A 33 16.32 12.96 18.73
CA LEU A 33 16.96 14.09 18.08
C LEU A 33 18.30 14.43 18.74
N THR A 34 19.27 14.87 17.92
CA THR A 34 20.52 15.43 18.43
C THR A 34 20.31 16.84 18.97
N ARG A 35 21.26 17.33 19.77
CA ARG A 35 21.29 18.73 20.20
C ARG A 35 21.23 19.72 19.03
N GLY A 36 21.97 19.43 17.92
CA GLY A 36 21.93 20.27 16.71
C GLY A 36 20.56 20.27 16.02
N GLU A 37 19.84 19.15 16.01
CA GLU A 37 18.47 19.08 15.46
C GLU A 37 17.48 19.83 16.36
N TRP A 38 17.64 19.79 17.68
CA TRP A 38 16.85 20.60 18.61
C TRP A 38 17.07 22.10 18.39
N VAL A 39 18.31 22.55 18.19
CA VAL A 39 18.59 23.95 17.83
C VAL A 39 17.83 24.37 16.56
N VAL A 40 17.70 23.49 15.57
CA VAL A 40 16.89 23.78 14.37
C VAL A 40 15.41 23.88 14.71
N VAL A 41 14.89 23.01 15.57
CA VAL A 41 13.49 23.06 16.04
C VAL A 41 13.20 24.37 16.78
N ASP A 42 14.08 24.78 17.69
CA ASP A 42 13.91 26.00 18.45
C ASP A 42 13.97 27.25 17.56
N ARG A 43 14.88 27.28 16.58
CA ARG A 43 14.92 28.34 15.56
C ARG A 43 13.64 28.35 14.70
N TRP A 44 13.09 27.19 14.36
CA TRP A 44 11.82 27.10 13.65
C TRP A 44 10.70 27.79 14.46
N ARG A 45 10.61 27.49 15.74
CA ARG A 45 9.61 28.09 16.65
C ARG A 45 9.77 29.59 16.79
N SER A 46 11.01 30.11 16.71
CA SER A 46 11.34 31.53 16.85
C SER A 46 11.15 32.34 15.56
N LEU A 47 10.91 31.68 14.39
CA LEU A 47 10.68 32.39 13.14
C LEU A 47 9.40 33.23 13.19
N PRO A 48 9.37 34.41 12.54
CA PRO A 48 8.14 35.17 12.29
C PRO A 48 7.06 34.31 11.64
N VAL A 49 5.80 34.59 11.92
CA VAL A 49 4.65 33.83 11.40
C VAL A 49 4.67 33.80 9.86
N ASP A 50 4.92 34.93 9.21
CA ASP A 50 4.97 35.04 7.73
C ASP A 50 6.05 34.18 7.13
N ALA A 51 7.24 34.12 7.76
CA ALA A 51 8.33 33.24 7.33
C ALA A 51 7.96 31.76 7.48
N ARG A 52 7.32 31.37 8.58
CA ARG A 52 6.82 30.00 8.79
C ARG A 52 5.70 29.67 7.81
N SER A 53 4.80 30.60 7.53
CA SER A 53 3.72 30.44 6.54
C SER A 53 4.27 30.21 5.14
N LEU A 54 5.22 31.05 4.71
CA LEU A 54 5.90 30.87 3.43
C LEU A 54 6.59 29.51 3.35
N TYR A 55 7.33 29.14 4.39
CA TYR A 55 8.00 27.85 4.45
C TYR A 55 6.99 26.69 4.32
N ALA A 56 5.86 26.72 5.03
CA ALA A 56 4.83 25.69 4.98
C ALA A 56 4.24 25.54 3.57
N ARG A 57 3.94 26.67 2.89
CA ARG A 57 3.46 26.69 1.51
C ARG A 57 4.45 26.08 0.52
N LEU A 58 5.75 26.29 0.75
CA LEU A 58 6.80 25.76 -0.12
C LEU A 58 7.24 24.34 0.25
N PHE A 59 6.90 23.86 1.44
CA PHE A 59 7.34 22.58 1.99
C PHE A 59 6.91 21.38 1.14
N SER A 60 5.73 21.40 0.54
CA SER A 60 5.19 20.36 -0.32
C SER A 60 5.71 20.42 -1.77
N ARG A 61 6.29 21.55 -2.20
CA ARG A 61 6.83 21.71 -3.56
C ARG A 61 8.07 20.85 -3.77
N LYS A 62 8.44 20.61 -5.05
CA LYS A 62 9.69 19.90 -5.40
C LYS A 62 10.90 20.61 -4.79
N ASP A 63 11.90 19.82 -4.32
CA ASP A 63 13.14 20.36 -3.75
C ASP A 63 14.07 20.93 -4.84
N ARG A 64 13.82 22.17 -5.20
CA ARG A 64 14.60 22.92 -6.18
C ARG A 64 14.64 24.40 -5.80
N MET A 65 15.48 25.17 -6.49
CA MET A 65 15.45 26.63 -6.40
C MET A 65 14.11 27.14 -6.96
N LEU A 66 13.46 28.05 -6.25
CA LEU A 66 12.19 28.68 -6.60
C LEU A 66 12.42 30.17 -6.82
N SER A 67 11.78 30.77 -7.83
CA SER A 67 11.86 32.20 -8.08
C SER A 67 11.12 32.98 -6.99
N VAL A 68 11.78 33.97 -6.38
CA VAL A 68 11.17 34.85 -5.37
C VAL A 68 10.13 35.74 -6.02
N SER A 69 10.38 36.26 -7.21
CA SER A 69 9.43 37.14 -7.93
C SER A 69 8.10 36.42 -8.22
N GLY A 70 8.13 35.12 -8.49
CA GLY A 70 6.93 34.31 -8.72
C GLY A 70 6.16 33.95 -7.45
N LEU A 71 6.59 34.37 -6.26
CA LEU A 71 5.90 34.13 -4.99
C LEU A 71 5.12 35.35 -4.52
N HIS A 72 5.46 36.57 -5.01
CA HIS A 72 4.75 37.79 -4.64
C HIS A 72 3.28 37.72 -5.08
N GLY A 73 2.36 38.08 -4.19
CA GLY A 73 0.92 38.04 -4.45
C GLY A 73 0.32 36.64 -4.63
N THR A 74 1.10 35.57 -4.36
CA THR A 74 0.59 34.19 -4.48
C THR A 74 -0.09 33.70 -3.19
N TYR A 75 0.28 34.24 -2.05
CA TYR A 75 -0.17 33.82 -0.73
C TYR A 75 -0.63 35.02 0.09
N ASP A 76 -1.95 35.13 0.29
CA ASP A 76 -2.58 36.25 1.00
C ASP A 76 -2.10 36.37 2.46
N GLU A 77 -1.75 35.22 3.08
CA GLU A 77 -1.24 35.16 4.45
C GLU A 77 0.25 35.54 4.59
N VAL A 78 0.93 35.90 3.49
CA VAL A 78 2.33 36.37 3.49
C VAL A 78 2.39 37.71 2.77
N PRO A 79 2.06 38.83 3.48
CA PRO A 79 1.98 40.15 2.86
C PRO A 79 3.31 40.62 2.25
N ASP A 80 4.42 40.38 2.95
CA ASP A 80 5.75 40.72 2.46
C ASP A 80 6.61 39.42 2.28
N VAL A 81 6.60 38.91 1.06
CA VAL A 81 7.39 37.73 0.68
C VAL A 81 8.89 38.00 0.80
N SER A 82 9.36 39.23 0.54
CA SER A 82 10.78 39.54 0.60
C SER A 82 11.29 39.52 2.04
N LEU A 83 10.55 40.11 2.96
CA LEU A 83 10.85 40.07 4.39
C LEU A 83 10.82 38.62 4.93
N ALA A 84 9.82 37.84 4.53
CA ALA A 84 9.71 36.44 4.91
C ALA A 84 10.90 35.59 4.38
N VAL A 85 11.34 35.82 3.16
CA VAL A 85 12.53 35.16 2.57
C VAL A 85 13.80 35.56 3.32
N ASP A 86 13.95 36.82 3.68
CA ASP A 86 15.12 37.29 4.42
C ASP A 86 15.16 36.66 5.82
N ALA A 87 14.05 36.66 6.55
CA ALA A 87 13.94 35.97 7.83
C ALA A 87 14.27 34.46 7.74
N LEU A 88 13.80 33.79 6.72
CA LEU A 88 14.17 32.38 6.47
C LEU A 88 15.66 32.21 6.20
N ALA A 89 16.27 33.12 5.45
CA ALA A 89 17.70 33.06 5.10
C ALA A 89 18.59 33.33 6.32
N GLU A 90 18.26 34.32 7.13
CA GLU A 90 18.96 34.71 8.36
C GLU A 90 18.91 33.60 9.41
N ALA A 91 17.74 33.04 9.65
CA ALA A 91 17.56 31.90 10.56
C ALA A 91 18.11 30.58 10.00
N GLY A 92 18.60 30.56 8.75
CA GLY A 92 19.18 29.39 8.11
C GLY A 92 18.18 28.37 7.57
N PHE A 93 16.93 28.73 7.35
CA PHE A 93 15.89 27.89 6.77
C PHE A 93 15.79 27.96 5.24
N ALA A 94 16.49 28.90 4.61
CA ALA A 94 16.58 28.98 3.15
C ALA A 94 18.02 29.27 2.69
N TRP A 95 18.35 28.71 1.53
CA TRP A 95 19.43 29.20 0.70
C TRP A 95 18.85 30.24 -0.26
N THR A 96 19.48 31.39 -0.38
CA THR A 96 19.10 32.42 -1.36
C THR A 96 20.21 32.66 -2.35
N THR A 97 19.89 33.17 -3.53
CA THR A 97 20.88 33.52 -4.58
C THR A 97 21.82 34.64 -4.18
N ARG A 98 21.56 35.36 -3.08
CA ARG A 98 22.49 36.31 -2.47
C ARG A 98 23.78 35.66 -1.97
N ARG A 99 23.78 34.33 -1.77
CA ARG A 99 24.97 33.55 -1.39
C ARG A 99 25.56 32.85 -2.61
N LEU A 100 26.83 32.55 -2.55
CA LEU A 100 27.52 31.75 -3.56
C LEU A 100 27.03 30.30 -3.49
N LEU A 101 26.13 29.92 -4.40
CA LEU A 101 25.54 28.58 -4.50
C LEU A 101 26.12 27.82 -5.70
N PRO A 102 26.03 26.48 -5.74
CA PRO A 102 26.37 25.72 -6.95
C PRO A 102 25.58 26.22 -8.16
N LEU A 103 26.25 26.47 -9.27
CA LEU A 103 25.66 27.05 -10.47
C LEU A 103 24.46 26.20 -10.98
N ALA A 104 24.57 24.88 -10.92
CA ALA A 104 23.49 23.96 -11.28
C ALA A 104 22.19 24.18 -10.48
N TRP A 105 22.26 24.78 -9.29
CA TRP A 105 21.06 25.06 -8.50
C TRP A 105 20.26 26.26 -9.04
N LEU A 106 20.88 27.13 -9.85
CA LEU A 106 20.23 28.29 -10.43
C LEU A 106 19.39 27.94 -11.67
N PHE A 107 19.75 26.92 -12.42
CA PHE A 107 19.08 26.57 -13.66
C PHE A 107 17.56 26.40 -13.57
N PRO A 108 16.97 25.86 -12.48
CA PRO A 108 15.52 25.79 -12.33
C PRO A 108 14.79 27.14 -12.34
N LEU A 109 15.49 28.25 -12.12
CA LEU A 109 14.94 29.60 -12.17
C LEU A 109 14.71 30.12 -13.59
N TYR A 110 15.30 29.47 -14.59
CA TYR A 110 15.33 29.92 -15.99
C TYR A 110 14.60 28.93 -16.87
N ASP A 111 13.87 29.42 -17.83
CA ASP A 111 13.32 28.60 -18.90
C ASP A 111 14.39 28.28 -19.96
N ARG A 112 14.03 27.46 -20.99
CA ARG A 112 14.95 27.06 -22.05
C ARG A 112 15.40 28.25 -22.92
N GLY A 113 14.50 29.21 -23.15
CA GLY A 113 14.79 30.41 -23.96
C GLY A 113 15.82 31.30 -23.27
N GLU A 114 15.64 31.51 -21.97
CA GLU A 114 16.55 32.29 -21.14
C GLU A 114 17.94 31.64 -21.04
N LEU A 115 18.01 30.31 -20.86
CA LEU A 115 19.29 29.58 -20.89
C LEU A 115 19.99 29.68 -22.28
N SER A 116 19.20 29.65 -23.37
CA SER A 116 19.72 29.86 -24.73
C SER A 116 20.26 31.27 -24.90
N SER A 117 19.59 32.27 -24.31
CA SER A 117 20.06 33.67 -24.33
C SER A 117 21.32 33.86 -23.51
N ALA A 118 21.44 33.22 -22.35
CA ALA A 118 22.65 33.21 -21.54
C ALA A 118 23.81 32.56 -22.29
N CYS A 119 23.60 31.44 -22.98
CA CYS A 119 24.61 30.83 -23.85
C CYS A 119 25.08 31.80 -24.95
N ARG A 120 24.13 32.54 -25.57
CA ARG A 120 24.48 33.55 -26.61
C ARG A 120 25.36 34.66 -26.05
N ALA A 121 25.03 35.19 -24.87
CA ALA A 121 25.79 36.25 -24.22
C ALA A 121 27.24 35.83 -23.92
N LEU A 122 27.49 34.55 -23.76
CA LEU A 122 28.83 33.96 -23.52
C LEU A 122 29.51 33.44 -24.81
N GLY A 123 28.93 33.68 -26.00
CA GLY A 123 29.47 33.18 -27.25
C GLY A 123 29.34 31.67 -27.46
N LEU A 124 28.50 31.00 -26.66
CA LEU A 124 28.27 29.56 -26.72
C LEU A 124 27.18 29.18 -27.71
N ARG A 125 27.20 27.93 -28.17
CA ARG A 125 26.15 27.38 -29.04
C ARG A 125 24.81 27.39 -28.34
N ARG A 126 23.81 28.10 -28.91
CA ARG A 126 22.47 28.33 -28.36
C ARG A 126 21.42 27.22 -28.65
N SER A 127 21.78 26.28 -29.55
CA SER A 127 20.87 25.18 -29.94
C SER A 127 21.12 23.92 -29.11
N GLY A 128 20.11 23.08 -28.98
CA GLY A 128 20.17 21.79 -28.27
C GLY A 128 19.07 21.63 -27.20
N SER A 129 19.11 20.50 -26.49
CA SER A 129 18.22 20.25 -25.38
C SER A 129 18.52 21.16 -24.18
N ARG A 130 17.57 21.32 -23.27
CA ARG A 130 17.75 22.07 -22.03
C ARG A 130 19.02 21.59 -21.27
N SER A 131 19.20 20.28 -21.12
CA SER A 131 20.37 19.69 -20.47
C SER A 131 21.70 20.01 -21.19
N ALA A 132 21.68 20.13 -22.52
CA ALA A 132 22.86 20.53 -23.27
C ALA A 132 23.24 22.00 -23.03
N LEU A 133 22.26 22.89 -22.88
CA LEU A 133 22.50 24.29 -22.53
C LEU A 133 23.02 24.41 -21.09
N GLU A 134 22.42 23.71 -20.15
CA GLU A 134 22.87 23.67 -18.75
C GLU A 134 24.31 23.15 -18.63
N ALA A 135 24.66 22.10 -19.36
CA ALA A 135 26.02 21.55 -19.37
C ALA A 135 27.08 22.57 -19.90
N ARG A 136 26.74 23.33 -20.96
CA ARG A 136 27.64 24.38 -21.49
C ARG A 136 27.84 25.51 -20.50
N LEU A 137 26.73 26.03 -19.92
CA LEU A 137 26.79 27.08 -18.90
C LEU A 137 27.54 26.62 -17.65
N LEU A 138 27.41 25.34 -17.29
CA LEU A 138 28.17 24.78 -16.16
C LEU A 138 29.68 24.81 -16.41
N GLY A 139 30.10 24.56 -17.65
CA GLY A 139 31.53 24.62 -18.04
C GLY A 139 32.13 26.00 -17.92
N GLU A 140 31.34 27.07 -18.10
CA GLU A 140 31.83 28.46 -18.00
C GLU A 140 32.01 28.94 -16.55
N GLY A 141 31.33 28.34 -15.60
CA GLY A 141 31.47 28.66 -14.17
C GLY A 141 31.12 30.11 -13.81
N ALA A 142 32.10 30.94 -13.48
CA ALA A 142 31.89 32.32 -13.02
C ALA A 142 31.25 33.26 -14.07
N PRO A 143 31.63 33.25 -15.35
CA PRO A 143 30.97 34.04 -16.40
C PRO A 143 29.45 33.71 -16.54
N ALA A 144 29.10 32.43 -16.51
CA ALA A 144 27.69 32.05 -16.54
C ALA A 144 26.91 32.53 -15.30
N ARG A 145 27.56 32.53 -14.14
CA ARG A 145 26.95 33.00 -12.90
C ARG A 145 26.62 34.50 -12.92
N SER A 146 27.46 35.33 -13.53
CA SER A 146 27.22 36.78 -13.61
C SER A 146 25.99 37.15 -14.46
N ILE A 147 25.60 36.25 -15.38
CA ILE A 147 24.44 36.44 -16.24
C ILE A 147 23.17 35.87 -15.60
N LEU A 148 23.32 34.83 -14.77
CA LEU A 148 22.20 34.15 -14.10
C LEU A 148 21.91 34.81 -12.75
N ASP A 149 21.23 35.95 -12.78
CA ASP A 149 21.04 36.91 -11.67
C ASP A 149 19.68 36.85 -10.99
N LYS A 150 18.76 35.96 -11.46
CA LYS A 150 17.42 35.84 -10.88
C LYS A 150 17.45 35.54 -9.38
N SER A 151 16.62 36.29 -8.66
CA SER A 151 16.41 36.04 -7.23
C SER A 151 15.65 34.75 -6.97
N GLY A 152 16.24 33.88 -6.16
CA GLY A 152 15.67 32.57 -5.84
C GLY A 152 15.96 32.11 -4.43
N LEU A 153 15.11 31.19 -3.95
CA LEU A 153 15.32 30.52 -2.66
C LEU A 153 15.15 29.00 -2.80
N ARG A 154 15.86 28.27 -1.93
CA ARG A 154 15.69 26.82 -1.74
C ARG A 154 15.62 26.51 -0.26
N LEU A 155 14.59 25.79 0.16
CA LEU A 155 14.37 25.46 1.57
C LEU A 155 15.47 24.54 2.12
N ARG A 156 15.84 24.80 3.37
CA ARG A 156 16.75 23.98 4.19
C ARG A 156 15.93 23.22 5.25
N HIS A 157 16.57 22.29 5.93
CA HIS A 157 16.01 21.50 7.04
C HIS A 157 14.74 20.71 6.71
N ARG A 158 14.31 20.66 5.43
CA ARG A 158 13.15 19.86 4.98
C ARG A 158 13.26 18.39 5.42
N GLY A 159 14.48 17.83 5.47
CA GLY A 159 14.72 16.44 5.90
C GLY A 159 14.29 16.20 7.34
N LEU A 160 14.63 17.11 8.27
CA LEU A 160 14.24 17.04 9.68
C LEU A 160 12.72 17.20 9.83
N LEU A 161 12.13 18.25 9.26
CA LEU A 161 10.69 18.48 9.39
C LEU A 161 9.88 17.35 8.73
N ARG A 162 10.29 16.83 7.58
CA ARG A 162 9.67 15.63 6.97
C ARG A 162 9.79 14.38 7.84
N ARG A 163 10.88 14.23 8.61
CA ARG A 163 11.02 13.14 9.59
C ARG A 163 9.96 13.27 10.68
N LEU A 164 9.79 14.47 11.24
CA LEU A 164 8.78 14.75 12.25
C LEU A 164 7.36 14.52 11.72
N CYS A 165 7.04 15.04 10.52
CA CYS A 165 5.76 14.78 9.87
C CYS A 165 5.48 13.29 9.67
N ARG A 166 6.48 12.51 9.24
CA ARG A 166 6.31 11.05 9.08
C ARG A 166 6.08 10.34 10.42
N ALA A 167 6.77 10.77 11.47
CA ALA A 167 6.56 10.23 12.81
C ALA A 167 5.15 10.51 13.31
N PHE A 168 4.66 11.74 13.14
CA PHE A 168 3.30 12.14 13.50
C PHE A 168 2.24 11.33 12.74
N LEU A 169 2.39 11.19 11.42
CA LEU A 169 1.44 10.47 10.59
C LEU A 169 1.52 8.95 10.79
N GLY A 170 2.60 8.42 11.37
CA GLY A 170 2.83 6.98 11.46
C GLY A 170 3.00 6.30 10.10
N ARG A 171 3.24 7.07 9.02
CA ARG A 171 3.32 6.61 7.63
C ARG A 171 4.71 6.87 7.05
N HIS A 172 5.16 5.95 6.17
CA HIS A 172 6.48 6.05 5.55
C HIS A 172 6.61 7.14 4.49
N ASP A 173 5.52 7.44 3.79
CA ASP A 173 5.47 8.41 2.71
C ASP A 173 5.51 9.85 3.22
N GLY A 174 5.00 10.09 4.45
CA GLY A 174 4.88 11.43 5.03
C GLY A 174 3.92 12.32 4.23
N ASP A 175 2.93 11.70 3.58
CA ASP A 175 1.92 12.41 2.81
C ASP A 175 1.02 13.22 3.74
N LEU A 176 1.17 14.53 3.69
CA LEU A 176 0.44 15.50 4.51
C LEU A 176 -0.99 15.76 3.99
N ARG A 177 -1.41 15.15 2.88
CA ARG A 177 -2.79 15.28 2.35
C ARG A 177 -3.83 14.86 3.37
N ALA A 178 -3.52 13.87 4.19
CA ALA A 178 -4.42 13.44 5.27
C ALA A 178 -4.76 14.56 6.26
N LEU A 179 -3.78 15.44 6.59
CA LEU A 179 -4.01 16.62 7.43
C LEU A 179 -4.93 17.64 6.75
N VAL A 180 -4.69 17.91 5.48
CA VAL A 180 -5.51 18.84 4.69
C VAL A 180 -6.94 18.32 4.57
N LEU A 181 -7.13 17.05 4.24
CA LEU A 181 -8.44 16.42 4.12
C LEU A 181 -9.19 16.40 5.47
N HIS A 182 -8.47 16.17 6.57
CA HIS A 182 -9.05 16.23 7.91
C HIS A 182 -9.53 17.65 8.27
N ARG A 183 -8.70 18.67 8.01
CA ARG A 183 -9.07 20.06 8.24
C ARG A 183 -10.26 20.51 7.38
N MET A 184 -10.34 20.02 6.14
CA MET A 184 -11.47 20.32 5.23
C MET A 184 -12.76 19.57 5.61
N GLY A 185 -12.75 18.75 6.65
CA GLY A 185 -13.90 17.93 7.05
C GLY A 185 -14.21 16.76 6.10
N VAL A 186 -13.37 16.55 5.07
CA VAL A 186 -13.53 15.44 4.10
C VAL A 186 -13.21 14.09 4.73
N MET A 187 -12.32 14.09 5.73
CA MET A 187 -11.90 12.89 6.47
C MET A 187 -11.81 13.22 7.96
N ARG A 188 -12.48 12.43 8.78
CA ARG A 188 -12.29 12.47 10.24
C ARG A 188 -11.16 11.52 10.62
N VAL A 189 -10.28 11.94 11.52
CA VAL A 189 -9.29 11.03 12.10
C VAL A 189 -9.93 10.30 13.27
N ALA A 190 -9.71 9.00 13.35
CA ALA A 190 -10.20 8.21 14.47
C ALA A 190 -9.56 8.71 15.78
N GLU A 191 -10.39 8.94 16.78
CA GLU A 191 -9.93 9.26 18.11
C GLU A 191 -9.52 7.98 18.85
N TYR A 192 -8.29 7.95 19.35
CA TYR A 192 -7.76 6.87 20.17
C TYR A 192 -6.66 7.35 21.09
N THR A 193 -6.48 6.68 22.21
CA THR A 193 -5.38 6.95 23.13
C THR A 193 -4.13 6.20 22.69
N PRO A 194 -3.04 6.89 22.29
CA PRO A 194 -1.78 6.22 22.00
C PRO A 194 -1.30 5.46 23.25
N ALA A 195 -0.97 4.19 23.09
CA ALA A 195 -0.39 3.45 24.20
C ALA A 195 1.04 3.92 24.47
N ALA A 196 1.37 4.09 25.73
CA ALA A 196 2.74 4.33 26.16
C ALA A 196 3.64 3.17 25.70
N GLY A 197 4.84 3.50 25.22
CA GLY A 197 5.81 2.49 24.77
C GLY A 197 6.80 3.04 23.76
N PRO A 198 7.87 2.28 23.48
CA PRO A 198 8.83 2.69 22.47
C PRO A 198 8.13 2.86 21.13
N GLY A 199 8.39 3.98 20.47
CA GLY A 199 7.96 4.23 19.11
C GLY A 199 8.53 3.20 18.12
N PRO A 200 8.35 3.42 16.80
CA PRO A 200 8.82 2.49 15.77
C PRO A 200 10.35 2.32 15.74
N TYR A 201 11.08 3.20 16.41
CA TYR A 201 12.55 3.18 16.49
C TYR A 201 12.99 3.11 17.96
N PRO A 202 13.74 2.07 18.37
CA PRO A 202 14.23 1.95 19.75
C PRO A 202 15.34 2.95 20.07
N ASP A 203 16.09 3.40 19.04
CA ASP A 203 17.22 4.30 19.16
C ASP A 203 17.43 5.12 17.87
N ARG A 204 18.27 6.15 17.98
CA ARG A 204 18.64 7.01 16.87
C ARG A 204 19.36 6.26 15.75
N ARG A 205 20.23 5.31 16.06
CA ARG A 205 20.99 4.53 15.07
C ARG A 205 20.02 3.84 14.11
N THR A 206 19.00 3.22 14.67
CA THR A 206 17.95 2.53 13.90
C THR A 206 17.15 3.49 13.02
N LEU A 207 16.77 4.66 13.55
CA LEU A 207 16.08 5.69 12.79
C LEU A 207 16.90 6.17 11.59
N VAL A 208 18.17 6.52 11.83
CA VAL A 208 19.09 7.02 10.79
C VAL A 208 19.38 5.94 9.75
N ALA A 209 19.62 4.71 10.19
CA ALA A 209 19.85 3.57 9.29
C ALA A 209 18.65 3.32 8.37
N HIS A 210 17.43 3.34 8.91
CA HIS A 210 16.21 3.22 8.13
C HIS A 210 16.05 4.34 7.10
N GLU A 211 16.25 5.60 7.49
CA GLU A 211 16.12 6.73 6.56
C GLU A 211 17.19 6.73 5.46
N SER A 212 18.41 6.33 5.80
CA SER A 212 19.51 6.22 4.84
C SER A 212 19.24 5.11 3.84
N ALA A 213 18.81 3.92 4.31
CA ALA A 213 18.46 2.80 3.47
C ALA A 213 17.28 3.14 2.54
N ARG A 214 16.28 3.86 3.04
CA ARG A 214 15.14 4.33 2.23
C ARG A 214 15.59 5.24 1.09
N ARG A 215 16.39 6.27 1.40
CA ARG A 215 16.90 7.21 0.38
C ARG A 215 17.74 6.50 -0.67
N TRP A 216 18.62 5.61 -0.25
CA TRP A 216 19.45 4.80 -1.13
C TRP A 216 18.60 3.90 -2.05
N ALA A 217 17.66 3.13 -1.51
CA ALA A 217 16.79 2.26 -2.31
C ALA A 217 15.98 3.03 -3.35
N HIS A 218 15.44 4.22 -3.00
CA HIS A 218 14.75 5.08 -3.96
C HIS A 218 15.69 5.68 -5.02
N ALA A 219 16.96 5.92 -4.70
CA ALA A 219 17.93 6.36 -5.69
C ALA A 219 18.20 5.26 -6.72
N LEU A 220 18.38 4.01 -6.26
CA LEU A 220 18.56 2.84 -7.13
C LEU A 220 17.34 2.59 -8.03
N GLU A 221 16.14 2.75 -7.50
CA GLU A 221 14.91 2.60 -8.29
C GLU A 221 14.83 3.60 -9.45
N ARG A 222 15.27 4.82 -9.23
CA ARG A 222 15.34 5.85 -10.28
C ARG A 222 16.46 5.61 -11.27
N ALA A 223 17.60 5.08 -10.81
CA ALA A 223 18.73 4.74 -11.68
C ALA A 223 18.41 3.53 -12.58
N GLY A 224 17.50 2.63 -12.15
CA GLY A 224 17.10 1.44 -12.91
C GLY A 224 18.15 0.33 -12.96
N GLN A 225 19.33 0.52 -12.36
CA GLN A 225 20.44 -0.42 -12.34
C GLN A 225 20.91 -0.64 -10.91
N ILE A 226 21.32 -1.85 -10.60
CA ILE A 226 21.89 -2.27 -9.31
C ILE A 226 23.33 -2.69 -9.57
N GLY A 227 24.30 -1.91 -9.06
CA GLY A 227 25.72 -2.23 -9.14
C GLY A 227 26.13 -3.31 -8.13
N GLU A 228 27.35 -3.84 -8.28
CA GLU A 228 27.89 -4.88 -7.38
C GLU A 228 28.00 -4.37 -5.93
N ASP A 229 28.49 -3.16 -5.72
CA ASP A 229 28.60 -2.54 -4.40
C ASP A 229 27.22 -2.34 -3.75
N ASP A 230 26.22 -1.96 -4.54
CA ASP A 230 24.85 -1.80 -4.06
C ASP A 230 24.24 -3.15 -3.66
N LEU A 231 24.52 -4.20 -4.43
CA LEU A 231 24.07 -5.55 -4.12
C LEU A 231 24.77 -6.08 -2.85
N ALA A 232 26.08 -5.92 -2.74
CA ALA A 232 26.84 -6.30 -1.54
C ALA A 232 26.30 -5.58 -0.29
N ARG A 233 26.06 -4.28 -0.39
CA ARG A 233 25.42 -3.50 0.68
C ARG A 233 24.01 -4.02 1.04
N ALA A 234 23.22 -4.38 0.04
CA ALA A 234 21.90 -4.94 0.26
C ALA A 234 21.94 -6.28 1.00
N ILE A 235 22.88 -7.17 0.63
CA ILE A 235 23.09 -8.47 1.27
C ILE A 235 23.45 -8.26 2.75
N LEU A 236 24.42 -7.40 3.06
CA LEU A 236 24.77 -7.06 4.44
C LEU A 236 23.58 -6.56 5.26
N MET A 237 22.68 -5.77 4.64
CA MET A 237 21.46 -5.33 5.30
C MET A 237 20.46 -6.47 5.55
N VAL A 238 20.42 -7.48 4.68
CA VAL A 238 19.56 -8.66 4.82
C VAL A 238 20.07 -9.58 5.93
N GLU A 239 21.36 -9.80 5.98
CA GLU A 239 22.03 -10.69 6.94
C GLU A 239 22.06 -10.11 8.36
N SER A 240 22.01 -8.77 8.49
CA SER A 240 21.91 -8.13 9.81
C SER A 240 20.63 -8.60 10.51
N ALA A 241 20.79 -9.51 11.46
CA ALA A 241 19.69 -10.15 12.18
C ALA A 241 18.82 -9.12 12.90
N PRO A 242 17.50 -9.13 12.70
CA PRO A 242 16.63 -8.24 13.42
C PRO A 242 16.13 -8.91 14.69
N ASP A 243 16.60 -8.49 15.79
CA ASP A 243 15.88 -8.67 17.06
C ASP A 243 14.75 -7.65 17.13
N THR A 244 13.76 -7.80 16.25
CA THR A 244 12.70 -6.80 16.06
C THR A 244 11.37 -7.49 15.84
N PRO A 245 10.34 -7.11 16.60
CA PRO A 245 8.99 -7.62 16.38
C PRO A 245 8.54 -7.46 14.92
N PRO A 246 7.87 -8.46 14.31
CA PRO A 246 7.46 -8.44 12.91
C PRO A 246 6.69 -7.19 12.51
N ALA A 247 5.90 -6.62 13.42
CA ALA A 247 5.14 -5.39 13.20
C ALA A 247 6.04 -4.18 12.92
N LEU A 248 7.24 -4.14 13.51
CA LEU A 248 8.17 -3.03 13.38
C LEU A 248 9.27 -3.26 12.33
N GLN A 249 9.34 -4.44 11.71
CA GLN A 249 10.35 -4.74 10.69
C GLN A 249 10.30 -3.78 9.48
N ARG A 250 9.13 -3.22 9.19
CA ARG A 250 8.98 -2.21 8.13
C ARG A 250 9.77 -0.91 8.39
N PHE A 251 10.14 -0.65 9.64
CA PHE A 251 10.96 0.49 10.05
C PHE A 251 12.45 0.16 10.11
N ARG A 252 12.88 -0.94 9.50
CA ARG A 252 14.27 -1.37 9.49
C ARG A 252 14.91 -1.22 8.12
N ALA A 253 16.19 -0.92 8.12
CA ALA A 253 17.02 -0.83 6.91
C ALA A 253 16.95 -2.14 6.09
N ARG A 254 16.92 -3.28 6.78
CA ARG A 254 16.82 -4.62 6.20
C ARG A 254 15.72 -4.78 5.15
N ARG A 255 14.55 -4.14 5.33
CA ARG A 255 13.47 -4.18 4.35
C ARG A 255 13.90 -3.70 2.96
N TYR A 256 14.73 -2.67 2.93
CA TYR A 256 15.25 -2.13 1.67
C TYR A 256 16.31 -3.04 1.07
N GLY A 257 17.15 -3.68 1.90
CA GLY A 257 18.06 -4.73 1.47
C GLY A 257 17.31 -5.89 0.82
N ILE A 258 16.29 -6.44 1.49
CA ILE A 258 15.44 -7.51 0.93
C ILE A 258 14.87 -7.11 -0.43
N ARG A 259 14.37 -5.89 -0.57
CA ARG A 259 13.79 -5.40 -1.84
C ARG A 259 14.83 -5.32 -2.97
N VAL A 260 16.03 -4.85 -2.67
CA VAL A 260 17.11 -4.74 -3.67
C VAL A 260 17.60 -6.12 -4.08
N VAL A 261 17.88 -7.02 -3.14
CA VAL A 261 18.31 -8.40 -3.41
C VAL A 261 17.24 -9.17 -4.21
N SER A 262 15.94 -9.01 -3.84
CA SER A 262 14.85 -9.63 -4.60
C SER A 262 14.81 -9.16 -6.04
N LYS A 263 14.94 -7.84 -6.28
CA LYS A 263 14.97 -7.29 -7.65
C LYS A 263 16.16 -7.79 -8.47
N ALA A 264 17.35 -7.90 -7.85
CA ALA A 264 18.53 -8.44 -8.50
C ALA A 264 18.31 -9.92 -8.89
N ALA A 265 17.82 -10.73 -7.96
CA ALA A 265 17.51 -12.13 -8.21
C ALA A 265 16.45 -12.31 -9.31
N GLU A 266 15.38 -11.49 -9.30
CA GLU A 266 14.35 -11.47 -10.36
C GLU A 266 14.90 -11.06 -11.73
N SER A 267 15.87 -10.15 -11.76
CA SER A 267 16.53 -9.76 -13.00
C SER A 267 17.33 -10.91 -13.59
N LEU A 268 18.08 -11.66 -12.76
CA LEU A 268 18.81 -12.85 -13.17
C LEU A 268 17.88 -13.98 -13.66
N GLU A 269 16.75 -14.19 -13.00
CA GLU A 269 15.74 -15.15 -13.48
C GLU A 269 15.20 -14.77 -14.87
N ARG A 270 14.91 -13.49 -15.10
CA ARG A 270 14.47 -12.98 -16.41
C ARG A 270 15.54 -13.14 -17.49
N ALA A 271 16.81 -12.97 -17.11
CA ALA A 271 17.97 -13.21 -17.97
C ALA A 271 18.27 -14.70 -18.20
N LYS A 272 17.42 -15.61 -17.68
CA LYS A 272 17.61 -17.08 -17.76
C LYS A 272 18.90 -17.57 -17.10
N GLN A 273 19.34 -16.92 -16.03
CA GLN A 273 20.53 -17.25 -15.23
C GLN A 273 20.12 -17.75 -13.82
N PRO A 274 19.42 -18.89 -13.70
CA PRO A 274 18.92 -19.38 -12.42
C PRO A 274 20.04 -19.71 -11.45
N GLU A 275 21.20 -20.17 -11.93
CA GLU A 275 22.36 -20.51 -11.10
C GLU A 275 22.89 -19.31 -10.35
N ALA A 276 22.97 -18.14 -11.00
CA ALA A 276 23.36 -16.88 -10.38
C ALA A 276 22.28 -16.32 -9.44
N ALA A 277 21.00 -16.63 -9.67
CA ALA A 277 19.91 -16.22 -8.81
C ALA A 277 19.80 -17.05 -7.51
N VAL A 278 20.24 -18.31 -7.51
CA VAL A 278 20.14 -19.22 -6.35
C VAL A 278 20.78 -18.64 -5.09
N PRO A 279 22.03 -18.15 -5.07
CA PRO A 279 22.65 -17.61 -3.86
C PRO A 279 21.86 -16.41 -3.29
N LEU A 280 21.31 -15.55 -4.14
CA LEU A 280 20.52 -14.40 -3.70
C LEU A 280 19.20 -14.83 -3.06
N TRP A 281 18.49 -15.77 -3.68
CA TRP A 281 17.27 -16.34 -3.10
C TRP A 281 17.58 -17.14 -1.82
N GLN A 282 18.72 -17.81 -1.75
CA GLN A 282 19.15 -18.51 -0.54
C GLN A 282 19.38 -17.54 0.62
N THR A 283 20.13 -16.46 0.40
CA THR A 283 20.33 -15.39 1.39
C THR A 283 19.00 -14.84 1.93
N LEU A 284 18.03 -14.60 1.04
CA LEU A 284 16.70 -14.13 1.44
C LEU A 284 15.93 -15.19 2.23
N HIS A 285 16.01 -16.45 1.84
CA HIS A 285 15.36 -17.57 2.52
C HIS A 285 15.91 -17.78 3.93
N ASP A 286 17.23 -17.84 4.08
CA ASP A 286 17.92 -18.01 5.36
C ASP A 286 17.64 -16.82 6.30
N ALA A 287 17.49 -15.66 5.74
CA ALA A 287 17.05 -14.48 6.44
C ALA A 287 15.55 -14.47 6.80
N GLY A 288 14.78 -15.47 6.42
CA GLY A 288 13.34 -15.56 6.70
C GLY A 288 12.51 -14.50 5.98
N ALA A 289 12.92 -14.04 4.79
CA ALA A 289 12.11 -13.15 3.97
C ALA A 289 10.85 -13.89 3.48
N PRO A 290 9.67 -13.24 3.48
CA PRO A 290 8.42 -13.89 3.06
C PRO A 290 8.41 -14.20 1.56
N ASP A 291 7.63 -15.19 1.15
CA ASP A 291 7.34 -15.57 -0.24
C ASP A 291 8.54 -15.99 -1.11
N VAL A 292 9.68 -16.30 -0.47
CA VAL A 292 10.95 -16.58 -1.16
C VAL A 292 11.16 -18.08 -1.43
N ALA A 293 10.71 -18.95 -0.53
CA ALA A 293 11.00 -20.38 -0.57
C ALA A 293 10.61 -21.04 -1.89
N ARG A 294 9.44 -20.71 -2.44
CA ARG A 294 8.99 -21.23 -3.72
C ARG A 294 9.89 -20.78 -4.87
N ARG A 295 10.32 -19.52 -4.91
CA ARG A 295 11.23 -19.01 -5.95
C ARG A 295 12.58 -19.69 -5.89
N LEU A 296 13.17 -19.83 -4.71
CA LEU A 296 14.40 -20.58 -4.49
C LEU A 296 14.26 -22.02 -5.00
N ALA A 297 13.18 -22.72 -4.63
CA ALA A 297 12.94 -24.09 -5.07
C ALA A 297 12.85 -24.22 -6.61
N LEU A 298 12.21 -23.25 -7.29
CA LEU A 298 12.13 -23.20 -8.75
C LEU A 298 13.48 -22.88 -9.42
N CYS A 299 14.28 -22.00 -8.84
CA CYS A 299 15.64 -21.73 -9.34
C CYS A 299 16.54 -22.95 -9.18
N LEU A 300 16.50 -23.62 -8.03
CA LEU A 300 17.20 -24.89 -7.79
C LEU A 300 16.80 -25.98 -8.78
N GLU A 301 15.54 -26.08 -9.15
CA GLU A 301 15.09 -26.99 -10.18
C GLU A 301 15.73 -26.69 -11.54
N ARG A 302 15.71 -25.41 -11.95
CA ARG A 302 16.27 -24.96 -13.23
C ARG A 302 17.79 -25.12 -13.29
N SER A 303 18.46 -25.04 -12.13
CA SER A 303 19.90 -25.27 -11.97
C SER A 303 20.28 -26.74 -11.80
N GLY A 304 19.37 -27.68 -12.08
CA GLY A 304 19.67 -29.12 -12.01
C GLY A 304 19.70 -29.72 -10.60
N ALA A 305 19.29 -28.99 -9.56
CA ALA A 305 19.30 -29.44 -8.17
C ALA A 305 17.90 -29.63 -7.56
N PRO A 306 16.98 -30.42 -8.17
CA PRO A 306 15.60 -30.55 -7.69
C PRO A 306 15.49 -31.15 -6.28
N ALA A 307 16.43 -31.99 -5.87
CA ALA A 307 16.46 -32.57 -4.52
C ALA A 307 16.66 -31.51 -3.43
N ARG A 308 17.49 -30.48 -3.66
CA ARG A 308 17.62 -29.32 -2.76
C ARG A 308 16.35 -28.51 -2.74
N GLY A 309 15.70 -28.34 -3.89
CA GLY A 309 14.39 -27.67 -3.98
C GLY A 309 13.30 -28.36 -3.16
N VAL A 310 13.30 -29.69 -3.09
CA VAL A 310 12.41 -30.47 -2.19
C VAL A 310 12.66 -30.11 -0.73
N ALA A 311 13.92 -30.09 -0.30
CA ALA A 311 14.29 -29.77 1.08
C ALA A 311 13.81 -28.36 1.49
N VAL A 312 14.00 -27.36 0.61
CA VAL A 312 13.50 -26.00 0.81
C VAL A 312 11.96 -25.98 0.97
N CYS A 313 11.22 -26.71 0.12
CA CYS A 313 9.77 -26.79 0.25
C CYS A 313 9.33 -27.43 1.56
N VAL A 314 10.01 -28.50 2.02
CA VAL A 314 9.68 -29.20 3.27
C VAL A 314 9.92 -28.29 4.49
N ASP A 315 11.07 -27.61 4.55
CA ASP A 315 11.36 -26.66 5.64
C ASP A 315 10.34 -25.52 5.68
N ALA A 316 10.08 -24.90 4.51
CA ALA A 316 9.17 -23.77 4.43
C ALA A 316 7.73 -24.13 4.82
N LEU A 317 7.27 -25.33 4.54
CA LEU A 317 5.91 -25.80 4.90
C LEU A 317 5.64 -25.77 6.41
N THR A 318 6.67 -25.86 7.24
CA THR A 318 6.52 -25.79 8.72
C THR A 318 6.10 -24.40 9.20
N LYS A 319 6.37 -23.35 8.41
CA LYS A 319 6.20 -21.94 8.77
C LYS A 319 5.21 -21.20 7.85
N ALA A 320 4.89 -21.80 6.70
CA ALA A 320 4.06 -21.20 5.67
C ALA A 320 2.62 -20.96 6.13
N ASP A 321 2.00 -19.91 5.60
CA ASP A 321 0.56 -19.76 5.74
C ASP A 321 -0.20 -20.77 4.83
N PRO A 322 -1.51 -20.94 4.99
CA PRO A 322 -2.26 -21.92 4.22
C PRO A 322 -2.20 -21.71 2.70
N VAL A 323 -2.09 -20.47 2.22
CA VAL A 323 -2.01 -20.16 0.78
C VAL A 323 -0.62 -20.52 0.23
N GLU A 324 0.42 -20.10 0.93
CA GLU A 324 1.80 -20.43 0.60
C GLU A 324 2.04 -21.96 0.68
N SER A 325 1.45 -22.62 1.69
CA SER A 325 1.52 -24.08 1.86
C SER A 325 1.00 -24.84 0.65
N LEU A 326 -0.08 -24.39 0.03
CA LEU A 326 -0.59 -25.01 -1.20
C LEU A 326 0.39 -24.90 -2.38
N ALA A 327 0.95 -23.72 -2.56
CA ALA A 327 1.92 -23.47 -3.64
C ALA A 327 3.20 -24.28 -3.43
N LEU A 328 3.70 -24.34 -2.20
CA LEU A 328 4.88 -25.12 -1.80
C LEU A 328 4.62 -26.62 -1.94
N ALA A 329 3.46 -27.11 -1.51
CA ALA A 329 3.10 -28.52 -1.63
C ALA A 329 3.03 -29.01 -3.08
N ARG A 330 2.45 -28.19 -3.99
CA ARG A 330 2.45 -28.51 -5.43
C ARG A 330 3.85 -28.52 -6.03
N THR A 331 4.64 -27.48 -5.69
CA THR A 331 6.02 -27.36 -6.15
C THR A 331 6.85 -28.53 -5.65
N GLY A 332 6.83 -28.79 -4.34
CA GLY A 332 7.57 -29.87 -3.70
C GLY A 332 7.21 -31.25 -4.25
N ARG A 333 5.91 -31.55 -4.44
CA ARG A 333 5.47 -32.82 -5.07
C ARG A 333 6.05 -33.01 -6.47
N ARG A 334 6.05 -31.95 -7.30
CA ARG A 334 6.60 -31.99 -8.66
C ARG A 334 8.11 -32.20 -8.64
N LEU A 335 8.82 -31.49 -7.76
CA LEU A 335 10.26 -31.62 -7.59
C LEU A 335 10.66 -32.99 -7.03
N ALA A 336 9.90 -33.54 -6.09
CA ALA A 336 10.13 -34.86 -5.52
C ALA A 336 10.04 -35.96 -6.59
N ARG A 337 9.05 -35.89 -7.48
CA ARG A 337 8.98 -36.81 -8.63
C ARG A 337 10.20 -36.70 -9.54
N LYS A 338 10.65 -35.46 -9.84
CA LYS A 338 11.84 -35.24 -10.68
C LYS A 338 13.13 -35.71 -10.00
N ALA A 339 13.22 -35.58 -8.67
CA ALA A 339 14.35 -36.01 -7.87
C ALA A 339 14.28 -37.52 -7.47
N LYS A 340 13.24 -38.24 -7.88
CA LYS A 340 12.95 -39.64 -7.46
C LYS A 340 12.93 -39.80 -5.92
N ARG A 341 12.32 -38.83 -5.21
CA ARG A 341 12.17 -38.83 -3.75
C ARG A 341 10.71 -38.95 -3.34
N GLY A 342 10.47 -39.52 -2.15
CA GLY A 342 9.15 -39.55 -1.55
C GLY A 342 8.63 -38.14 -1.22
N TRP A 343 7.33 -37.96 -1.29
CA TRP A 343 6.63 -36.75 -0.88
C TRP A 343 5.44 -37.11 0.03
N ARG A 344 5.36 -36.51 1.21
CA ARG A 344 4.17 -36.69 2.06
C ARG A 344 3.00 -35.90 1.47
N PRO A 345 1.84 -36.54 1.25
CA PRO A 345 0.68 -35.83 0.76
C PRO A 345 0.20 -34.80 1.79
N SER A 346 -0.14 -33.59 1.33
CA SER A 346 -0.86 -32.63 2.14
C SER A 346 -2.31 -33.10 2.33
N PRO A 347 -2.94 -32.78 3.48
CA PRO A 347 -4.38 -33.04 3.66
C PRO A 347 -5.18 -32.45 2.49
N PRO A 348 -6.17 -33.17 1.95
CA PRO A 348 -7.00 -32.64 0.89
C PRO A 348 -7.82 -31.46 1.39
N LEU A 349 -7.93 -30.41 0.58
CA LEU A 349 -8.87 -29.34 0.84
C LEU A 349 -10.30 -29.81 0.54
N ARG A 350 -11.28 -29.32 1.31
CA ARG A 350 -12.70 -29.43 0.94
C ARG A 350 -12.90 -28.71 -0.38
N ARG A 351 -13.56 -29.36 -1.33
CA ARG A 351 -13.85 -28.78 -2.63
C ARG A 351 -15.26 -28.21 -2.62
N ALA A 352 -15.40 -27.01 -3.12
CA ALA A 352 -16.71 -26.43 -3.38
C ALA A 352 -17.34 -27.08 -4.63
N ASP A 353 -18.65 -27.23 -4.59
CA ASP A 353 -19.39 -27.68 -5.76
C ASP A 353 -19.25 -26.67 -6.89
N ARG A 354 -19.28 -27.19 -8.13
CA ARG A 354 -19.18 -26.36 -9.33
C ARG A 354 -20.48 -26.39 -10.09
N ARG A 355 -20.97 -25.20 -10.44
CA ARG A 355 -22.13 -25.05 -11.33
C ARG A 355 -21.69 -24.39 -12.64
N ARG A 356 -22.31 -24.80 -13.74
CA ARG A 356 -22.12 -24.15 -15.05
C ARG A 356 -23.32 -23.27 -15.33
N LEU A 357 -23.06 -22.00 -15.60
CA LEU A 357 -24.05 -21.02 -15.99
C LEU A 357 -23.84 -20.66 -17.45
N LYS A 358 -24.94 -20.61 -18.20
CA LYS A 358 -24.93 -20.15 -19.60
C LYS A 358 -25.56 -18.77 -19.67
N LEU A 359 -24.79 -17.74 -19.98
CA LEU A 359 -25.25 -16.38 -20.13
C LEU A 359 -25.05 -15.90 -21.56
N ALA A 360 -26.09 -15.27 -22.13
CA ALA A 360 -25.97 -14.63 -23.45
C ALA A 360 -24.92 -13.51 -23.37
N SER A 361 -23.86 -13.60 -24.15
CA SER A 361 -22.88 -12.52 -24.27
C SER A 361 -23.33 -11.51 -25.30
N THR A 362 -23.06 -10.23 -25.04
CA THR A 362 -23.45 -9.11 -25.92
C THR A 362 -22.27 -8.55 -26.72
N GLY A 363 -21.10 -9.14 -26.60
CA GLY A 363 -19.90 -8.71 -27.33
C GLY A 363 -18.61 -9.31 -26.76
N THR A 364 -17.47 -8.87 -27.28
CA THR A 364 -16.15 -9.24 -26.79
C THR A 364 -15.28 -7.98 -26.59
N GLU A 365 -14.60 -7.89 -25.46
CA GLU A 365 -13.59 -6.87 -25.19
C GLU A 365 -12.26 -7.54 -24.88
N SER A 366 -11.20 -7.12 -25.59
CA SER A 366 -9.85 -7.70 -25.46
C SER A 366 -9.82 -9.23 -25.57
N GLY A 367 -10.70 -9.80 -26.44
CA GLY A 367 -10.78 -11.24 -26.67
C GLY A 367 -11.55 -12.03 -25.59
N ARG A 368 -12.20 -11.36 -24.65
CA ARG A 368 -13.06 -11.96 -23.62
C ARG A 368 -14.51 -11.58 -23.83
N PRO A 369 -15.48 -12.51 -23.64
CA PRO A 369 -16.90 -12.18 -23.75
C PRO A 369 -17.30 -11.15 -22.71
N THR A 370 -18.15 -10.23 -23.10
CA THR A 370 -18.77 -9.24 -22.22
C THR A 370 -20.29 -9.41 -22.21
N TRP A 371 -20.89 -8.98 -21.14
CA TRP A 371 -22.33 -9.02 -20.93
C TRP A 371 -22.82 -7.57 -20.77
N GLN A 372 -23.26 -6.95 -21.89
CA GLN A 372 -23.67 -5.53 -21.94
C GLN A 372 -22.57 -4.57 -21.44
N GLY A 373 -21.30 -4.83 -21.77
CA GLY A 373 -20.17 -4.04 -21.28
C GLY A 373 -19.80 -4.27 -19.80
N LEU A 374 -20.46 -5.23 -19.14
CA LEU A 374 -20.23 -5.55 -17.73
C LEU A 374 -19.23 -6.71 -17.58
N HIS A 375 -18.54 -6.73 -16.46
CA HIS A 375 -17.78 -7.90 -16.03
C HIS A 375 -18.71 -9.05 -15.63
N VAL A 376 -18.22 -10.27 -15.72
CA VAL A 376 -18.99 -11.50 -15.50
C VAL A 376 -19.70 -11.54 -14.13
N GLU A 377 -19.05 -11.03 -13.08
CA GLU A 377 -19.62 -10.99 -11.73
C GLU A 377 -20.85 -10.07 -11.67
N ALA A 378 -20.83 -8.96 -12.39
CA ALA A 378 -21.97 -8.04 -12.44
C ALA A 378 -23.15 -8.63 -13.22
N ALA A 379 -22.86 -9.37 -14.30
CA ALA A 379 -23.89 -10.07 -15.06
C ALA A 379 -24.58 -11.15 -14.21
N VAL A 380 -23.79 -11.95 -13.48
CA VAL A 380 -24.31 -12.97 -12.55
C VAL A 380 -25.16 -12.32 -11.45
N THR A 381 -24.71 -11.18 -10.90
CA THR A 381 -25.48 -10.41 -9.89
C THR A 381 -26.83 -9.99 -10.46
N GLY A 382 -26.88 -9.41 -11.64
CA GLY A 382 -28.14 -9.01 -12.30
C GLY A 382 -29.10 -10.17 -12.54
N CYS A 383 -28.59 -11.33 -12.93
CA CYS A 383 -29.41 -12.53 -13.09
C CYS A 383 -29.98 -13.05 -11.75
N LEU A 384 -29.23 -12.99 -10.66
CA LEU A 384 -29.68 -13.35 -9.33
C LEU A 384 -30.79 -12.40 -8.85
N GLU A 385 -30.60 -11.11 -9.05
CA GLU A 385 -31.57 -10.07 -8.67
C GLU A 385 -32.86 -10.17 -9.48
N ALA A 386 -32.76 -10.41 -10.77
CA ALA A 386 -33.92 -10.67 -11.64
C ALA A 386 -34.69 -11.94 -11.18
N GLY A 387 -34.00 -12.94 -10.63
CA GLY A 387 -34.56 -14.11 -10.03
C GLY A 387 -35.03 -13.95 -8.57
N GLY A 388 -35.08 -12.72 -8.05
CA GLY A 388 -35.57 -12.44 -6.69
C GLY A 388 -34.57 -12.75 -5.56
N ARG A 389 -33.25 -12.98 -5.88
CA ARG A 389 -32.20 -13.20 -4.90
C ARG A 389 -31.23 -12.04 -4.87
N ARG A 390 -31.11 -11.41 -3.73
CA ARG A 390 -30.13 -10.33 -3.56
C ARG A 390 -28.71 -10.88 -3.48
N ALA A 391 -27.84 -10.38 -4.34
CA ALA A 391 -26.42 -10.69 -4.34
C ALA A 391 -25.60 -9.42 -4.08
N VAL A 392 -24.52 -9.57 -3.33
CA VAL A 392 -23.62 -8.48 -2.96
C VAL A 392 -22.23 -8.83 -3.44
N ARG A 393 -21.58 -7.91 -4.13
CA ARG A 393 -20.14 -8.07 -4.45
C ARG A 393 -19.35 -8.00 -3.14
N SER A 394 -18.81 -9.14 -2.74
CA SER A 394 -18.19 -9.34 -1.43
C SER A 394 -16.66 -9.34 -1.46
N GLU A 395 -16.07 -9.20 -2.64
CA GLU A 395 -14.62 -9.19 -2.76
C GLU A 395 -13.99 -8.03 -1.97
N ASN A 396 -13.01 -8.34 -1.13
CA ASN A 396 -12.12 -7.42 -0.39
C ASN A 396 -12.80 -6.32 0.45
N LEU A 397 -13.50 -5.37 -0.17
CA LEU A 397 -13.93 -4.12 0.47
C LEU A 397 -15.04 -4.32 1.53
N LEU A 398 -15.99 -5.22 1.28
CA LEU A 398 -17.04 -5.53 2.25
C LEU A 398 -16.43 -6.01 3.56
N TRP A 399 -15.56 -6.99 3.48
CA TRP A 399 -14.96 -7.63 4.66
C TRP A 399 -14.06 -6.71 5.46
N THR A 400 -13.30 -5.83 4.78
CA THR A 400 -12.49 -4.83 5.49
C THR A 400 -13.35 -3.74 6.12
N THR A 401 -14.47 -3.39 5.50
CA THR A 401 -15.44 -2.44 6.07
C THR A 401 -16.09 -3.03 7.33
N LEU A 402 -16.62 -4.24 7.26
CA LEU A 402 -17.19 -4.92 8.44
C LEU A 402 -16.14 -5.13 9.54
N PHE A 403 -14.93 -5.53 9.17
CA PHE A 403 -13.83 -5.68 10.12
C PHE A 403 -13.51 -4.37 10.84
N GLY A 404 -13.35 -3.28 10.09
CA GLY A 404 -13.00 -1.98 10.67
C GLY A 404 -14.11 -1.39 11.54
N MET A 405 -15.37 -1.62 11.19
CA MET A 405 -16.53 -1.14 11.96
C MET A 405 -16.77 -1.99 13.22
N LEU A 406 -16.95 -3.29 13.06
CA LEU A 406 -17.31 -4.20 14.14
C LEU A 406 -16.19 -4.44 15.15
N LEU A 407 -14.93 -4.34 14.71
CA LEU A 407 -13.74 -4.52 15.53
C LEU A 407 -12.93 -3.21 15.73
N ARG A 408 -13.59 -2.04 15.62
CA ARG A 408 -12.90 -0.74 15.79
C ARG A 408 -12.13 -0.66 17.09
N ASP A 409 -12.71 -1.06 18.21
CA ASP A 409 -12.08 -1.04 19.52
C ASP A 409 -10.85 -1.94 19.59
N VAL A 410 -10.87 -3.05 18.83
CA VAL A 410 -9.74 -3.96 18.68
C VAL A 410 -8.65 -3.35 17.81
N VAL A 411 -9.03 -2.68 16.71
CA VAL A 411 -8.10 -1.99 15.80
C VAL A 411 -7.36 -0.90 16.55
N PHE A 412 -8.07 -0.07 17.30
CA PHE A 412 -7.50 1.05 18.05
C PHE A 412 -7.14 0.73 19.51
N ALA A 413 -7.13 -0.55 19.87
CA ALA A 413 -6.72 -0.98 21.21
C ALA A 413 -5.29 -0.46 21.55
N PRO A 414 -5.07 0.01 22.79
CA PRO A 414 -3.80 0.63 23.22
C PRO A 414 -2.70 -0.41 23.42
N VAL A 415 -2.22 -0.99 22.31
CA VAL A 415 -1.09 -1.92 22.28
C VAL A 415 0.20 -1.12 22.14
N PRO A 416 1.18 -1.27 23.07
CA PRO A 416 2.41 -0.51 23.06
C PRO A 416 3.13 -0.49 21.70
N GLY A 417 3.47 0.69 21.22
CA GLY A 417 4.22 0.91 19.98
C GLY A 417 3.46 0.61 18.68
N MET A 418 2.18 0.19 18.73
CA MET A 418 1.42 -0.15 17.52
C MET A 418 0.68 1.04 16.91
N LEU A 419 0.38 2.05 17.68
CA LEU A 419 -0.26 3.31 17.27
C LEU A 419 0.58 4.50 17.72
N PRO A 420 1.82 4.69 17.21
CA PRO A 420 2.70 5.76 17.66
C PRO A 420 2.29 7.15 17.18
N GLY A 421 1.58 7.26 16.06
CA GLY A 421 1.14 8.53 15.48
C GLY A 421 -0.31 8.84 15.80
N ALA A 422 -0.67 10.11 15.81
CA ALA A 422 -2.02 10.57 16.14
C ALA A 422 -3.02 10.49 14.96
N MET A 423 -2.54 10.18 13.75
CA MET A 423 -3.37 10.18 12.53
C MET A 423 -3.34 8.84 11.79
N GLN A 424 -3.25 7.74 12.52
CA GLN A 424 -3.23 6.43 11.91
C GLN A 424 -4.64 5.90 11.70
N ALA A 425 -4.93 5.43 10.50
CA ALA A 425 -6.17 4.72 10.20
C ALA A 425 -6.21 3.29 10.79
N GLY A 426 -5.13 2.84 11.41
CA GLY A 426 -5.00 1.53 12.05
C GLY A 426 -3.58 1.25 12.51
N PRO A 427 -3.40 0.22 13.33
CA PRO A 427 -2.10 -0.07 13.96
C PRO A 427 -1.08 -0.63 12.98
N LEU A 428 0.19 -0.52 13.36
CA LEU A 428 1.33 -0.94 12.55
C LEU A 428 1.34 -2.44 12.22
N ASP A 429 0.70 -3.25 13.04
CA ASP A 429 0.64 -4.71 12.90
C ASP A 429 -0.65 -5.24 12.27
N LEU A 430 -1.53 -4.35 11.78
CA LEU A 430 -2.77 -4.76 11.14
C LEU A 430 -2.51 -5.66 9.93
N GLY A 431 -3.26 -6.78 9.85
CA GLY A 431 -3.06 -7.80 8.82
C GLY A 431 -1.77 -8.61 8.95
N ARG A 432 -1.09 -8.56 10.10
CA ARG A 432 0.11 -9.35 10.40
C ARG A 432 -0.17 -10.47 11.38
N ARG A 433 0.58 -11.57 11.27
CA ARG A 433 0.60 -12.61 12.30
C ARG A 433 0.93 -11.98 13.66
N GLY A 434 0.13 -12.24 14.66
CA GLY A 434 0.27 -11.68 16.01
C GLY A 434 -0.56 -10.43 16.29
N PHE A 435 -1.30 -9.86 15.32
CA PHE A 435 -2.29 -8.81 15.57
C PHE A 435 -3.32 -9.29 16.61
N ALA A 436 -3.97 -10.42 16.36
CA ALA A 436 -4.96 -11.03 17.24
C ALA A 436 -4.36 -11.34 18.63
N ARG A 437 -3.21 -12.01 18.69
CA ARG A 437 -2.56 -12.37 19.97
C ARG A 437 -2.27 -11.17 20.87
N ARG A 438 -1.81 -10.05 20.29
CA ARG A 438 -1.56 -8.82 21.08
C ARG A 438 -2.84 -8.13 21.55
N ARG A 439 -3.99 -8.49 20.98
CA ARG A 439 -5.30 -7.89 21.26
C ARG A 439 -6.33 -8.89 21.81
N GLU A 440 -5.88 -10.03 22.25
CA GLU A 440 -6.76 -11.15 22.67
C GLU A 440 -7.81 -10.70 23.69
N ARG A 441 -7.41 -9.88 24.68
CA ARG A 441 -8.33 -9.37 25.73
C ARG A 441 -9.46 -8.48 25.18
N TRP A 442 -9.31 -7.86 24.02
CA TRP A 442 -10.34 -7.05 23.36
C TRP A 442 -11.04 -7.82 22.23
N LEU A 443 -10.28 -8.69 21.53
CA LEU A 443 -10.78 -9.43 20.39
C LEU A 443 -11.83 -10.47 20.80
N GLY A 444 -11.59 -11.24 21.86
CA GLY A 444 -12.53 -12.24 22.35
C GLY A 444 -13.92 -11.67 22.62
N PRO A 445 -14.05 -10.68 23.53
CA PRO A 445 -15.35 -10.05 23.81
C PRO A 445 -16.01 -9.41 22.58
N ALA A 446 -15.23 -8.79 21.68
CA ALA A 446 -15.78 -8.20 20.47
C ALA A 446 -16.35 -9.25 19.51
N LEU A 447 -15.68 -10.39 19.35
CA LEU A 447 -16.18 -11.51 18.54
C LEU A 447 -17.40 -12.19 19.18
N GLU A 448 -17.46 -12.30 20.51
CA GLU A 448 -18.65 -12.80 21.18
C GLU A 448 -19.86 -11.88 20.97
N ALA A 449 -19.67 -10.58 21.05
CA ALA A 449 -20.73 -9.63 20.73
C ALA A 449 -21.21 -9.74 19.26
N VAL A 450 -20.28 -10.00 18.32
CA VAL A 450 -20.65 -10.24 16.91
C VAL A 450 -21.36 -11.57 16.72
N ARG A 451 -21.05 -12.61 17.50
CA ARG A 451 -21.73 -13.92 17.43
C ARG A 451 -23.17 -13.85 17.89
N GLY A 452 -23.46 -13.00 18.86
CA GLY A 452 -24.82 -12.77 19.39
C GLY A 452 -25.54 -11.65 18.62
N ASP A 453 -26.69 -11.28 19.15
CA ASP A 453 -27.59 -10.27 18.56
C ASP A 453 -27.00 -8.85 18.60
N ALA A 454 -26.05 -8.59 19.50
CA ALA A 454 -25.39 -7.32 19.65
C ALA A 454 -24.49 -6.93 18.44
N GLY A 455 -24.20 -7.84 17.52
CA GLY A 455 -23.37 -7.55 16.34
C GLY A 455 -23.98 -6.51 15.41
N VAL A 456 -25.28 -6.55 15.23
CA VAL A 456 -26.02 -5.59 14.39
C VAL A 456 -26.08 -4.22 15.07
N ASP A 457 -26.30 -4.18 16.39
CA ASP A 457 -26.32 -2.93 17.16
C ASP A 457 -24.93 -2.26 17.15
N ARG A 458 -23.85 -3.04 17.28
CA ARG A 458 -22.46 -2.52 17.14
C ARG A 458 -22.23 -1.89 15.76
N LEU A 459 -22.79 -2.47 14.69
CA LEU A 459 -22.68 -1.89 13.35
C LEU A 459 -23.39 -0.54 13.28
N SER A 460 -24.61 -0.43 13.81
CA SER A 460 -25.37 0.81 13.83
C SER A 460 -24.68 1.88 14.67
N CYS A 461 -24.18 1.55 15.85
CA CYS A 461 -23.38 2.45 16.68
C CYS A 461 -22.13 2.91 15.91
N ALA A 462 -21.40 1.99 15.24
CA ALA A 462 -20.21 2.36 14.46
C ALA A 462 -20.55 3.35 13.33
N PHE A 463 -21.71 3.21 12.69
CA PHE A 463 -22.18 4.17 11.69
C PHE A 463 -22.53 5.53 12.30
N GLN A 464 -23.25 5.57 13.41
CA GLN A 464 -23.69 6.80 14.05
C GLN A 464 -22.51 7.60 14.63
N ASP A 465 -21.61 6.93 15.34
CA ASP A 465 -20.56 7.58 16.11
C ASP A 465 -19.31 7.87 15.28
N HIS A 466 -19.01 7.04 14.27
CA HIS A 466 -17.73 7.01 13.58
C HIS A 466 -17.81 7.29 12.07
N LEU A 467 -18.96 7.73 11.57
CA LEU A 467 -19.15 8.04 10.14
C LEU A 467 -18.05 9.01 9.64
N GLY A 468 -17.39 8.64 8.57
CA GLY A 468 -16.31 9.43 7.96
C GLY A 468 -14.96 9.31 8.65
N GLU A 469 -14.82 8.55 9.74
CA GLU A 469 -13.50 8.30 10.34
C GLU A 469 -12.60 7.50 9.40
N ALA A 470 -11.34 7.90 9.34
CA ALA A 470 -10.30 7.17 8.62
C ALA A 470 -9.93 5.88 9.35
N ILE A 471 -10.72 4.84 9.15
CA ILE A 471 -10.46 3.50 9.66
C ILE A 471 -9.95 2.65 8.48
N TRP A 472 -8.87 1.90 8.72
CA TRP A 472 -8.27 1.09 7.68
C TRP A 472 -9.26 0.10 7.06
N GLY A 473 -9.42 0.20 5.73
CA GLY A 473 -10.28 -0.69 4.96
C GLY A 473 -11.78 -0.40 5.06
N VAL A 474 -12.19 0.60 5.82
CA VAL A 474 -13.60 1.03 5.87
C VAL A 474 -13.89 1.99 4.71
N SER A 475 -14.98 1.72 4.00
CA SER A 475 -15.54 2.62 2.98
C SER A 475 -16.92 3.08 3.43
N TRP A 476 -17.00 4.35 3.81
CA TRP A 476 -18.25 4.97 4.29
C TRP A 476 -19.22 5.34 3.17
N THR A 477 -18.71 5.44 1.92
CA THR A 477 -19.51 5.88 0.76
C THR A 477 -20.01 4.72 -0.10
N ARG A 478 -19.43 3.53 0.08
CA ARG A 478 -19.79 2.35 -0.73
C ARG A 478 -21.06 1.65 -0.26
N TRP A 479 -21.33 1.72 1.03
CA TRP A 479 -22.39 0.99 1.70
C TRP A 479 -23.20 1.93 2.56
N THR A 480 -24.52 1.75 2.57
CA THR A 480 -25.40 2.36 3.55
C THR A 480 -25.54 1.47 4.79
N GLU A 481 -25.90 2.08 5.93
CA GLU A 481 -26.11 1.31 7.18
C GLU A 481 -27.16 0.20 7.02
N PRO A 482 -28.36 0.45 6.39
CA PRO A 482 -29.34 -0.60 6.17
C PRO A 482 -28.85 -1.76 5.28
N GLU A 483 -27.94 -1.49 4.33
CA GLU A 483 -27.35 -2.53 3.49
C GLU A 483 -26.40 -3.42 4.29
N LEU A 484 -25.51 -2.83 5.08
CA LEU A 484 -24.60 -3.60 5.93
C LEU A 484 -25.34 -4.36 7.01
N ARG A 485 -26.40 -3.78 7.59
CA ARG A 485 -27.27 -4.46 8.54
C ARG A 485 -27.86 -5.74 7.92
N ARG A 486 -28.48 -5.64 6.75
CA ARG A 486 -29.04 -6.82 6.04
C ARG A 486 -27.97 -7.87 5.73
N ILE A 487 -26.75 -7.44 5.41
CA ILE A 487 -25.64 -8.36 5.15
C ILE A 487 -25.26 -9.10 6.44
N CYS A 488 -25.14 -8.40 7.57
CA CYS A 488 -24.83 -9.01 8.86
C CYS A 488 -25.92 -9.98 9.31
N GLU A 489 -27.20 -9.58 9.22
CA GLU A 489 -28.36 -10.42 9.52
C GLU A 489 -28.40 -11.65 8.62
N GLY A 490 -28.17 -11.47 7.32
CA GLY A 490 -28.16 -12.55 6.34
C GLY A 490 -27.01 -13.53 6.50
N LEU A 491 -25.85 -13.10 6.96
CA LEU A 491 -24.71 -13.97 7.28
C LEU A 491 -24.93 -14.76 8.57
N GLY A 492 -25.55 -14.13 9.53
CA GLY A 492 -25.65 -14.60 10.92
C GLY A 492 -24.35 -14.37 11.70
N GLY A 493 -24.50 -14.02 12.97
CA GLY A 493 -23.37 -13.67 13.85
C GLY A 493 -22.27 -14.72 13.93
N PRO A 494 -22.57 -16.02 14.07
CA PRO A 494 -21.54 -17.06 14.18
C PRO A 494 -20.61 -17.14 12.95
N LEU A 495 -21.15 -17.05 11.73
CA LEU A 495 -20.34 -17.11 10.51
C LEU A 495 -19.55 -15.81 10.29
N LEU A 496 -20.20 -14.67 10.52
CA LEU A 496 -19.55 -13.36 10.45
C LEU A 496 -18.36 -13.30 11.41
N ALA A 497 -18.52 -13.70 12.65
CA ALA A 497 -17.45 -13.72 13.64
C ALA A 497 -16.27 -14.60 13.21
N ARG A 498 -16.51 -15.78 12.63
CA ARG A 498 -15.44 -16.64 12.11
C ARG A 498 -14.65 -16.01 10.98
N VAL A 499 -15.30 -15.29 10.06
CA VAL A 499 -14.61 -14.57 8.98
C VAL A 499 -13.74 -13.45 9.57
N LEU A 500 -14.29 -12.63 10.48
CA LEU A 500 -13.56 -11.55 11.14
C LEU A 500 -12.38 -12.07 11.98
N GLU A 501 -12.58 -13.17 12.69
CA GLU A 501 -11.52 -13.84 13.47
C GLU A 501 -10.37 -14.32 12.58
N ALA A 502 -10.69 -14.95 11.44
CA ALA A 502 -9.69 -15.38 10.47
C ALA A 502 -8.86 -14.19 9.92
N LEU A 503 -9.53 -13.07 9.62
CA LEU A 503 -8.88 -11.84 9.19
C LEU A 503 -8.00 -11.24 10.29
N ALA A 504 -8.46 -11.24 11.53
CA ALA A 504 -7.69 -10.78 12.70
C ALA A 504 -6.41 -11.62 12.91
N HIS A 505 -6.49 -12.92 12.65
CA HIS A 505 -5.34 -13.84 12.68
C HIS A 505 -4.43 -13.74 11.46
N GLY A 506 -4.68 -12.80 10.55
CA GLY A 506 -3.83 -12.50 9.40
C GLY A 506 -4.14 -13.34 8.16
N ALA A 507 -5.33 -13.92 8.07
CA ALA A 507 -5.79 -14.51 6.81
C ALA A 507 -5.80 -13.43 5.71
N SER A 508 -5.24 -13.78 4.54
CA SER A 508 -5.30 -12.87 3.39
C SER A 508 -6.76 -12.66 2.99
N ARG A 509 -7.17 -11.40 2.82
CA ARG A 509 -8.49 -11.06 2.27
C ARG A 509 -8.60 -11.39 0.78
N ASN A 510 -7.46 -11.50 0.09
CA ASN A 510 -7.43 -11.86 -1.32
C ASN A 510 -7.86 -13.32 -1.48
N GLY A 511 -8.95 -13.53 -2.19
CA GLY A 511 -9.51 -14.86 -2.42
C GLY A 511 -10.79 -15.15 -1.62
N LEU A 512 -11.33 -14.18 -0.87
CA LEU A 512 -12.73 -14.24 -0.48
C LEU A 512 -13.61 -14.26 -1.73
N PRO A 513 -14.70 -15.06 -1.76
CA PRO A 513 -15.54 -15.21 -2.94
C PRO A 513 -16.10 -13.90 -3.48
N ASP A 514 -16.29 -13.81 -4.79
CA ASP A 514 -16.70 -12.61 -5.51
C ASP A 514 -18.07 -12.10 -5.06
N LEU A 515 -19.02 -13.02 -4.81
CA LEU A 515 -20.40 -12.70 -4.46
C LEU A 515 -20.81 -13.37 -3.14
N LEU A 516 -21.62 -12.65 -2.38
CA LEU A 516 -22.42 -13.14 -1.27
C LEU A 516 -23.89 -13.03 -1.67
N VAL A 517 -24.56 -14.16 -1.85
CA VAL A 517 -26.01 -14.26 -2.07
C VAL A 517 -26.68 -14.33 -0.72
N LEU A 518 -27.51 -13.34 -0.40
CA LEU A 518 -28.19 -13.26 0.89
C LEU A 518 -29.31 -14.30 1.01
N PRO A 519 -29.67 -14.69 2.25
CA PRO A 519 -30.80 -15.56 2.49
C PRO A 519 -32.09 -15.07 1.82
N GLY A 520 -32.94 -15.98 1.46
CA GLY A 520 -34.21 -15.70 0.82
C GLY A 520 -34.96 -17.00 0.49
N GLU A 521 -36.10 -16.90 -0.16
CA GLU A 521 -36.83 -18.07 -0.61
C GLU A 521 -35.98 -18.97 -1.50
N ARG A 522 -36.27 -20.27 -1.52
CA ARG A 522 -35.65 -21.24 -2.41
C ARG A 522 -36.12 -21.00 -3.84
N VAL A 523 -35.42 -20.14 -4.56
CA VAL A 523 -35.76 -19.80 -5.93
C VAL A 523 -35.14 -20.82 -6.88
N ARG A 524 -35.87 -21.23 -7.91
CA ARG A 524 -35.35 -21.95 -9.06
C ARG A 524 -34.94 -20.95 -10.11
N LEU A 525 -33.70 -21.07 -10.52
CA LEU A 525 -33.12 -20.27 -11.62
C LEU A 525 -32.91 -21.18 -12.83
N ASP A 526 -33.93 -21.96 -13.19
CA ASP A 526 -33.85 -23.03 -14.21
C ASP A 526 -33.39 -22.51 -15.58
N HIS A 527 -33.56 -21.20 -15.83
CA HIS A 527 -33.03 -20.53 -17.01
C HIS A 527 -31.51 -20.30 -16.96
N LEU A 528 -30.88 -20.36 -15.78
CA LEU A 528 -29.44 -20.18 -15.59
C LEU A 528 -28.72 -21.50 -15.35
N PHE A 529 -29.31 -22.35 -14.51
CA PHE A 529 -28.80 -23.67 -14.15
C PHE A 529 -29.89 -24.55 -13.52
N PRO A 530 -29.79 -25.88 -13.65
CA PRO A 530 -30.73 -26.78 -12.98
C PRO A 530 -30.48 -26.80 -11.46
N GLY A 531 -31.55 -26.76 -10.70
CA GLY A 531 -31.52 -26.88 -9.24
C GLY A 531 -31.94 -25.63 -8.48
N ARG A 532 -31.94 -25.73 -7.15
CA ARG A 532 -32.35 -24.64 -6.25
C ARG A 532 -31.16 -24.05 -5.51
N LEU A 533 -31.22 -22.74 -5.25
CA LEU A 533 -30.30 -22.08 -4.33
C LEU A 533 -30.64 -22.45 -2.88
N PRO A 534 -29.65 -22.52 -1.98
CA PRO A 534 -29.90 -22.73 -0.56
C PRO A 534 -30.73 -21.57 0.02
N ALA A 535 -31.50 -21.82 1.07
CA ALA A 535 -32.24 -20.77 1.76
C ALA A 535 -31.33 -19.83 2.57
N GLY A 536 -30.19 -20.34 3.07
CA GLY A 536 -29.17 -19.58 3.80
C GLY A 536 -28.25 -18.79 2.90
N PRO A 537 -27.25 -18.09 3.49
CA PRO A 537 -26.25 -17.34 2.74
C PRO A 537 -25.39 -18.28 1.89
N LEU A 538 -25.12 -17.86 0.65
CA LEU A 538 -24.29 -18.61 -0.28
C LEU A 538 -23.12 -17.74 -0.77
N PHE A 539 -21.91 -18.24 -0.62
CA PHE A 539 -20.69 -17.65 -1.16
C PHE A 539 -20.44 -18.19 -2.56
N VAL A 540 -20.28 -17.31 -3.52
CA VAL A 540 -20.07 -17.70 -4.92
C VAL A 540 -18.78 -17.11 -5.43
N GLU A 541 -17.90 -17.98 -5.88
CA GLU A 541 -16.73 -17.63 -6.68
C GLU A 541 -17.10 -17.75 -8.15
N VAL A 542 -17.05 -16.65 -8.89
CA VAL A 542 -17.44 -16.59 -10.31
C VAL A 542 -16.20 -16.77 -11.18
N LYS A 543 -16.31 -17.63 -12.19
CA LYS A 543 -15.24 -17.88 -13.16
C LYS A 543 -15.75 -17.65 -14.58
N GLY A 544 -15.12 -16.71 -15.26
CA GLY A 544 -15.30 -16.52 -16.69
C GLY A 544 -14.57 -17.60 -17.52
N PRO A 545 -14.79 -17.60 -18.84
CA PRO A 545 -14.10 -18.54 -19.73
C PRO A 545 -12.57 -18.47 -19.62
N GLY A 546 -11.94 -19.62 -19.34
CA GLY A 546 -10.48 -19.74 -19.19
C GLY A 546 -9.93 -19.36 -17.81
N ASP A 547 -10.75 -18.86 -16.89
CA ASP A 547 -10.31 -18.52 -15.54
C ASP A 547 -10.11 -19.77 -14.66
N GLN A 548 -9.12 -19.69 -13.77
CA GLN A 548 -8.82 -20.76 -12.81
C GLN A 548 -8.87 -20.26 -11.39
N LEU A 549 -9.19 -21.16 -10.47
CA LEU A 549 -9.15 -20.87 -9.03
C LEU A 549 -7.71 -20.62 -8.58
N ARG A 550 -7.52 -19.53 -7.85
CA ARG A 550 -6.26 -19.17 -7.18
C ARG A 550 -6.17 -19.83 -5.81
N ASP A 551 -4.96 -19.98 -5.30
CA ASP A 551 -4.74 -20.60 -3.99
C ASP A 551 -5.49 -19.93 -2.84
N GLY A 552 -5.55 -18.60 -2.84
CA GLY A 552 -6.32 -17.84 -1.86
C GLY A 552 -7.81 -18.19 -1.88
N GLN A 553 -8.39 -18.35 -3.08
CA GLN A 553 -9.79 -18.73 -3.27
C GLN A 553 -10.04 -20.16 -2.79
N LEU A 554 -9.14 -21.10 -3.12
CA LEU A 554 -9.23 -22.48 -2.61
C LEU A 554 -9.18 -22.55 -1.09
N VAL A 555 -8.32 -21.76 -0.45
CA VAL A 555 -8.22 -21.71 1.02
C VAL A 555 -9.49 -21.13 1.65
N TRP A 556 -10.06 -20.08 1.08
CA TRP A 556 -11.29 -19.49 1.60
C TRP A 556 -12.51 -20.40 1.41
N LEU A 557 -12.67 -20.99 0.24
CA LEU A 557 -13.72 -21.98 0.00
C LEU A 557 -13.64 -23.15 1.00
N HIS A 558 -12.42 -23.69 1.20
CA HIS A 558 -12.18 -24.73 2.19
C HIS A 558 -12.58 -24.31 3.62
N ARG A 559 -12.25 -23.09 4.04
CA ARG A 559 -12.62 -22.55 5.35
C ARG A 559 -14.14 -22.40 5.50
N LEU A 560 -14.78 -21.77 4.53
CA LEU A 560 -16.23 -21.55 4.54
C LEU A 560 -16.99 -22.86 4.63
N LEU A 561 -16.63 -23.84 3.80
CA LEU A 561 -17.20 -25.20 3.86
C LEU A 561 -16.89 -25.90 5.19
N GLY A 562 -15.70 -25.68 5.75
CA GLY A 562 -15.31 -26.18 7.07
C GLY A 562 -16.13 -25.60 8.20
N TRP A 563 -16.64 -24.40 8.05
CA TRP A 563 -17.52 -23.71 8.99
C TRP A 563 -19.00 -24.03 8.79
N GLY A 564 -19.33 -24.87 7.78
CA GLY A 564 -20.71 -25.24 7.45
C GLY A 564 -21.45 -24.23 6.58
N ALA A 565 -20.74 -23.24 6.02
CA ALA A 565 -21.33 -22.30 5.08
C ALA A 565 -21.55 -22.95 3.70
N HIS A 566 -22.55 -22.49 2.96
CA HIS A 566 -22.69 -22.83 1.55
C HIS A 566 -21.68 -22.02 0.74
N ALA A 567 -20.86 -22.71 -0.06
CA ALA A 567 -19.88 -22.07 -0.94
C ALA A 567 -19.74 -22.87 -2.25
N GLU A 568 -19.83 -22.18 -3.36
CA GLU A 568 -19.83 -22.77 -4.71
C GLU A 568 -18.90 -22.01 -5.66
N VAL A 569 -18.51 -22.68 -6.73
CA VAL A 569 -17.82 -22.06 -7.87
C VAL A 569 -18.76 -22.08 -9.06
N TRP A 570 -19.00 -20.93 -9.65
CA TRP A 570 -19.85 -20.79 -10.80
C TRP A 570 -19.02 -20.50 -12.05
N ASP A 571 -18.95 -21.50 -12.95
CA ASP A 571 -18.27 -21.38 -14.25
C ASP A 571 -19.27 -20.80 -15.25
N VAL A 572 -19.01 -19.62 -15.73
CA VAL A 572 -19.87 -18.90 -16.67
C VAL A 572 -19.39 -19.16 -18.09
N GLU A 573 -20.27 -19.75 -18.91
CA GLU A 573 -20.07 -19.98 -20.34
C GLU A 573 -20.86 -18.90 -21.11
N ALA A 574 -20.22 -18.27 -22.10
CA ALA A 574 -20.90 -17.36 -23.00
C ALA A 574 -21.71 -18.14 -24.02
N LEU A 575 -23.02 -17.90 -24.08
CA LEU A 575 -23.82 -18.28 -25.22
C LEU A 575 -23.52 -17.27 -26.33
N GLY A 576 -22.94 -17.72 -27.47
CA GLY A 576 -22.82 -16.89 -28.65
C GLY A 576 -24.21 -16.42 -29.11
N GLU A 577 -24.32 -15.23 -29.64
CA GLU A 577 -25.51 -14.82 -30.38
C GLU A 577 -25.75 -15.91 -31.45
N SER A 578 -26.86 -16.62 -31.37
CA SER A 578 -27.33 -17.46 -32.45
C SER A 578 -27.70 -16.51 -33.60
N GLY A 579 -26.73 -16.23 -34.45
CA GLY A 579 -26.91 -15.57 -35.74
C GLY A 579 -27.74 -16.48 -36.66
N GLY A 580 -29.02 -16.53 -36.40
CA GLY A 580 -30.02 -17.15 -37.24
C GLY A 580 -30.84 -16.07 -37.96
N THR A 581 -30.26 -15.47 -39.00
CA THR A 581 -31.10 -14.81 -40.02
C THR A 581 -31.78 -15.94 -40.81
N PRO A 582 -33.10 -16.02 -40.81
CA PRO A 582 -33.78 -16.95 -41.73
C PRO A 582 -33.47 -16.49 -43.14
N ARG A 583 -32.77 -17.29 -43.92
CA ARG A 583 -32.73 -17.13 -45.39
C ARG A 583 -34.16 -17.27 -45.87
N GLN A 584 -34.74 -16.19 -46.30
CA GLN A 584 -35.91 -16.21 -47.17
C GLN A 584 -35.50 -16.88 -48.48
N THR A 585 -36.12 -18.04 -48.74
CA THR A 585 -36.22 -18.65 -50.06
C THR A 585 -37.47 -18.11 -50.73
#